data_6ac99425a1f1fef2aaf02267e40d5875
#
_entry.id   6ac99425a1f1fef2aaf02267e40d5875
#
_cell.length_a   1.000
_cell.length_b   1.000
_cell.length_c   1.000
_cell.angle_alpha   90.00
_cell.angle_beta   90.00
_cell.angle_gamma   90.00
#
_symmetry.space_group_name_H-M   'P 1'
#
loop_
_entity.id
_entity.type
_entity.pdbx_description
1 polymer ?
#
loop_
_entity_poly.entity_id
_entity_poly.type
_entity_poly.pdbx_seq_one_letter_code
_entity_poly.pdbx_strand_id
1 'polypeptide(L)'
;ARALTQGKGPVATGLPFGLQPDDKPTPWEDVTGYNNFYEFGTAKDDPAANAQDFKPRPWTVKVDGLVKKPADYQLEDFLKPHKLEDRIYRHRCVEAWSMVIPWRGFPLAEVLKRAEPTSQAKYVEFTTLLDPRRMPGQRARVLDWPYVEGLRLDEAMHPLSLLVTGVYGRDLPNQNGAPL
;
A
#
# COMPACT_ATOMS: atom_id res chain seq x y z
N ALA A 1 19.17 18.53 -12.97
CA ALA A 1 18.87 17.17 -13.38
C ALA A 1 19.94 16.24 -12.85
N ARG A 2 19.68 15.54 -11.75
CA ARG A 2 20.58 14.50 -11.22
C ARG A 2 20.04 13.17 -11.72
N ALA A 3 20.82 12.48 -12.54
CA ALA A 3 20.51 11.14 -12.99
C ALA A 3 20.30 10.21 -11.78
N LEU A 4 19.16 9.55 -11.74
CA LEU A 4 18.82 8.55 -10.73
C LEU A 4 19.70 7.33 -11.00
N THR A 5 20.68 7.08 -10.14
CA THR A 5 21.37 5.80 -10.08
C THR A 5 20.35 4.74 -9.66
N GLN A 6 20.01 3.84 -10.58
CA GLN A 6 19.25 2.62 -10.29
C GLN A 6 20.05 1.83 -9.24
N GLY A 7 19.54 1.80 -8.01
CA GLY A 7 20.05 0.90 -7.00
C GLY A 7 19.80 -0.54 -7.46
N LYS A 8 20.86 -1.26 -7.77
CA LYS A 8 20.84 -2.70 -8.05
C LYS A 8 20.59 -3.44 -6.73
N GLY A 9 19.31 -3.48 -6.29
CA GLY A 9 18.87 -4.49 -5.33
C GLY A 9 18.57 -5.78 -6.09
N PRO A 10 18.71 -6.97 -5.49
CA PRO A 10 18.37 -8.21 -6.14
C PRO A 10 16.88 -8.21 -6.50
N VAL A 11 16.59 -8.20 -7.78
CA VAL A 11 15.26 -8.50 -8.29
C VAL A 11 14.99 -9.97 -7.89
N ALA A 12 13.92 -10.22 -7.14
CA ALA A 12 13.49 -11.58 -6.83
C ALA A 12 13.02 -12.25 -8.13
N THR A 13 13.97 -12.85 -8.84
CA THR A 13 13.72 -13.68 -10.01
C THR A 13 13.15 -15.00 -9.51
N GLY A 14 11.88 -15.28 -9.79
CA GLY A 14 11.32 -16.61 -9.53
C GLY A 14 9.92 -16.67 -8.92
N LEU A 15 9.16 -15.59 -8.87
CA LEU A 15 7.74 -15.69 -8.53
C LEU A 15 6.94 -16.21 -9.74
N PRO A 16 5.96 -17.14 -9.56
CA PRO A 16 5.19 -17.75 -10.64
C PRO A 16 4.33 -16.78 -11.46
N PHE A 17 4.32 -15.50 -11.07
CA PHE A 17 3.63 -14.39 -11.73
C PHE A 17 4.61 -13.39 -12.35
N GLY A 18 5.79 -13.87 -12.70
CA GLY A 18 6.91 -13.08 -13.17
C GLY A 18 6.57 -12.16 -14.34
N LEU A 19 7.34 -11.07 -14.40
CA LEU A 19 7.39 -10.18 -15.54
C LEU A 19 7.73 -10.95 -16.80
N GLN A 20 7.16 -10.53 -17.93
CA GLN A 20 7.62 -10.96 -19.23
C GLN A 20 8.98 -10.30 -19.53
N PRO A 21 9.82 -10.92 -20.39
CA PRO A 21 11.15 -10.37 -20.68
C PRO A 21 11.17 -8.92 -21.16
N ASP A 22 10.09 -8.48 -21.80
CA ASP A 22 9.95 -7.14 -22.37
C ASP A 22 9.25 -6.13 -21.43
N ASP A 23 8.87 -6.53 -20.24
CA ASP A 23 8.21 -5.64 -19.29
C ASP A 23 9.17 -4.57 -18.78
N LYS A 24 8.77 -3.33 -19.00
CA LYS A 24 9.46 -2.15 -18.48
C LYS A 24 8.63 -1.54 -17.36
N PRO A 25 9.25 -1.11 -16.25
CA PRO A 25 8.54 -0.35 -15.23
C PRO A 25 7.85 0.87 -15.85
N THR A 26 6.61 1.11 -15.42
CA THR A 26 5.87 2.32 -15.78
C THR A 26 6.64 3.54 -15.30
N PRO A 27 6.69 4.66 -16.04
CA PRO A 27 7.37 5.87 -15.59
C PRO A 27 6.89 6.33 -14.21
N TRP A 28 7.81 6.88 -13.41
CA TRP A 28 7.52 7.41 -12.07
C TRP A 28 6.37 8.41 -12.09
N GLU A 29 6.37 9.30 -13.08
CA GLU A 29 5.40 10.36 -13.25
C GLU A 29 3.98 9.81 -13.43
N ASP A 30 3.84 8.72 -14.19
CA ASP A 30 2.55 8.06 -14.40
C ASP A 30 2.06 7.36 -13.12
N VAL A 31 2.96 6.67 -12.40
CA VAL A 31 2.59 5.98 -11.14
C VAL A 31 2.21 6.97 -10.04
N THR A 32 2.83 8.13 -10.01
CA THR A 32 2.58 9.14 -8.96
C THR A 32 1.60 10.23 -9.37
N GLY A 33 1.23 10.30 -10.65
CA GLY A 33 0.29 11.29 -11.19
C GLY A 33 -1.07 10.72 -11.59
N TYR A 34 -1.25 9.40 -11.56
CA TYR A 34 -2.50 8.73 -11.93
C TYR A 34 -2.96 7.83 -10.79
N ASN A 35 -3.76 8.36 -9.87
CA ASN A 35 -4.08 7.73 -8.60
C ASN A 35 -5.59 7.60 -8.36
N ASN A 36 -5.97 6.59 -7.57
CA ASN A 36 -7.30 6.39 -7.03
C ASN A 36 -7.26 6.55 -5.51
N PHE A 37 -7.10 7.77 -5.04
CA PHE A 37 -7.06 8.07 -3.61
C PHE A 37 -8.10 9.15 -3.32
N TYR A 38 -9.36 8.74 -3.25
CA TYR A 38 -10.54 9.61 -3.21
C TYR A 38 -10.61 10.51 -1.98
N GLU A 39 -9.87 10.17 -0.93
CA GLU A 39 -9.63 11.04 0.22
C GLU A 39 -9.01 12.39 -0.16
N PHE A 40 -8.32 12.45 -1.32
CA PHE A 40 -7.71 13.67 -1.85
C PHE A 40 -8.38 14.20 -3.12
N GLY A 41 -9.41 13.52 -3.63
CA GLY A 41 -10.17 13.93 -4.79
C GLY A 41 -10.51 12.80 -5.74
N THR A 42 -11.42 13.03 -6.68
CA THR A 42 -11.98 12.00 -7.55
C THR A 42 -11.35 11.93 -8.94
N ALA A 43 -10.72 13.00 -9.41
CA ALA A 43 -9.92 12.95 -10.62
C ALA A 43 -8.58 12.23 -10.37
N LYS A 44 -8.00 11.65 -11.41
CA LYS A 44 -6.79 10.82 -11.28
C LYS A 44 -5.54 11.63 -10.85
N ASP A 45 -5.50 12.90 -11.13
CA ASP A 45 -4.45 13.86 -10.77
C ASP A 45 -4.72 14.61 -9.44
N ASP A 46 -5.97 14.59 -8.95
CA ASP A 46 -6.34 15.22 -7.67
C ASP A 46 -5.45 14.78 -6.49
N PRO A 47 -5.19 13.48 -6.28
CA PRO A 47 -4.36 13.06 -5.15
C PRO A 47 -2.94 13.62 -5.23
N ALA A 48 -2.34 13.67 -6.42
CA ALA A 48 -1.02 14.26 -6.61
C ALA A 48 -1.00 15.76 -6.29
N ALA A 49 -2.06 16.48 -6.62
CA ALA A 49 -2.20 17.92 -6.34
C ALA A 49 -2.51 18.20 -4.85
N ASN A 50 -3.40 17.42 -4.24
CA ASN A 50 -4.02 17.74 -2.95
C ASN A 50 -3.35 17.06 -1.74
N ALA A 51 -2.51 16.04 -1.93
CA ALA A 51 -1.89 15.30 -0.83
C ALA A 51 -0.54 15.88 -0.36
N GLN A 52 -0.01 16.94 -0.99
CA GLN A 52 1.35 17.42 -0.75
C GLN A 52 1.60 17.87 0.71
N ASP A 53 0.60 18.46 1.34
CA ASP A 53 0.69 18.92 2.74
C ASP A 53 0.38 17.83 3.77
N PHE A 54 -0.03 16.65 3.34
CA PHE A 54 -0.30 15.55 4.24
C PHE A 54 0.97 15.10 4.96
N LYS A 55 0.88 14.98 6.30
CA LYS A 55 1.99 14.52 7.14
C LYS A 55 1.73 13.08 7.54
N PRO A 56 2.43 12.10 6.94
CA PRO A 56 2.21 10.68 7.22
C PRO A 56 2.88 10.21 8.53
N ARG A 57 3.56 11.09 9.25
CA ARG A 57 4.20 10.79 10.55
C ARG A 57 3.88 11.87 11.59
N PRO A 58 3.71 11.52 12.89
CA PRO A 58 3.69 10.16 13.43
C PRO A 58 2.47 9.36 12.95
N TRP A 59 2.58 8.03 12.89
CA TRP A 59 1.50 7.15 12.46
C TRP A 59 1.35 5.94 13.38
N THR A 60 0.11 5.54 13.65
CA THR A 60 -0.20 4.35 14.45
C THR A 60 -0.99 3.36 13.59
N VAL A 61 -0.56 2.12 13.59
CA VAL A 61 -1.28 1.00 12.97
C VAL A 61 -1.98 0.22 14.06
N LYS A 62 -3.30 0.18 14.01
CA LYS A 62 -4.11 -0.62 14.94
C LYS A 62 -4.38 -1.99 14.33
N VAL A 63 -4.13 -3.03 15.11
CA VAL A 63 -4.47 -4.42 14.77
C VAL A 63 -5.41 -4.94 15.84
N ASP A 64 -6.65 -5.24 15.49
CA ASP A 64 -7.67 -5.71 16.43
C ASP A 64 -8.66 -6.70 15.81
N GLY A 65 -9.80 -6.93 16.46
CA GLY A 65 -10.82 -7.87 16.03
C GLY A 65 -10.57 -9.30 16.49
N LEU A 66 -10.81 -10.27 15.60
CA LEU A 66 -10.70 -11.71 15.91
C LEU A 66 -9.27 -12.21 15.88
N VAL A 67 -8.39 -11.59 16.68
CA VAL A 67 -6.98 -11.95 16.85
C VAL A 67 -6.67 -12.20 18.31
N LYS A 68 -5.66 -13.03 18.59
CA LYS A 68 -5.20 -13.30 19.96
C LYS A 68 -4.27 -12.22 20.51
N LYS A 69 -3.63 -11.45 19.62
CA LYS A 69 -2.63 -10.43 19.97
C LYS A 69 -3.01 -9.07 19.35
N PRO A 70 -4.10 -8.45 19.83
CA PRO A 70 -4.42 -7.10 19.41
C PRO A 70 -3.38 -6.10 19.93
N ALA A 71 -3.06 -5.09 19.15
CA ALA A 71 -2.13 -4.04 19.56
C ALA A 71 -2.23 -2.79 18.69
N ASP A 72 -1.87 -1.65 19.26
CA ASP A 72 -1.61 -0.40 18.57
C ASP A 72 -0.09 -0.24 18.43
N TYR A 73 0.39 -0.18 17.20
CA TYR A 73 1.81 -0.07 16.90
C TYR A 73 2.14 1.33 16.40
N GLN A 74 3.17 1.96 16.95
CA GLN A 74 3.82 3.05 16.23
C GLN A 74 4.43 2.50 14.95
N LEU A 75 4.43 3.27 13.87
CA LEU A 75 4.85 2.79 12.54
C LEU A 75 6.23 2.12 12.57
N GLU A 76 7.18 2.72 13.26
CA GLU A 76 8.56 2.23 13.36
C GLU A 76 8.62 0.87 14.04
N ASP A 77 7.84 0.66 15.10
CA ASP A 77 7.75 -0.62 15.81
C ASP A 77 6.95 -1.67 15.02
N PHE A 78 6.00 -1.20 14.20
CA PHE A 78 5.26 -2.06 13.27
C PHE A 78 6.19 -2.62 12.19
N LEU A 79 7.03 -1.77 11.62
CA LEU A 79 7.93 -2.13 10.51
C LEU A 79 9.16 -2.91 10.95
N LYS A 80 9.72 -2.60 12.14
CA LYS A 80 11.00 -3.11 12.63
C LYS A 80 11.22 -4.63 12.54
N PRO A 81 10.21 -5.50 12.82
CA PRO A 81 10.41 -6.95 12.77
C PRO A 81 10.39 -7.52 11.35
N HIS A 82 10.08 -6.71 10.34
CA HIS A 82 9.88 -7.18 8.97
C HIS A 82 11.08 -6.82 8.09
N LYS A 83 11.48 -7.78 7.25
CA LYS A 83 12.49 -7.52 6.22
C LYS A 83 11.77 -6.96 4.99
N LEU A 84 12.10 -5.73 4.63
CA LEU A 84 11.59 -5.13 3.40
C LEU A 84 12.22 -5.82 2.18
N GLU A 85 11.41 -6.05 1.17
CA GLU A 85 11.81 -6.61 -0.12
C GLU A 85 11.25 -5.77 -1.27
N ASP A 86 11.98 -5.74 -2.37
CA ASP A 86 11.52 -5.09 -3.60
C ASP A 86 10.86 -6.14 -4.50
N ARG A 87 9.64 -5.85 -4.97
CA ARG A 87 8.88 -6.70 -5.87
C ARG A 87 8.34 -5.90 -7.05
N ILE A 88 8.52 -6.41 -8.24
CA ILE A 88 7.96 -5.79 -9.43
C ILE A 88 6.69 -6.55 -9.81
N TYR A 89 5.54 -5.86 -9.79
CA TYR A 89 4.25 -6.44 -10.16
C TYR A 89 3.69 -5.81 -11.42
N ARG A 90 3.07 -6.64 -12.27
CA ARG A 90 2.07 -6.19 -13.22
C ARG A 90 0.79 -5.90 -12.44
N HIS A 91 0.66 -4.68 -11.98
CA HIS A 91 -0.52 -4.23 -11.26
C HIS A 91 -1.66 -3.99 -12.25
N ARG A 92 -2.78 -4.67 -12.04
CA ARG A 92 -4.01 -4.47 -12.82
C ARG A 92 -5.09 -3.92 -11.92
N CYS A 93 -5.62 -2.77 -12.29
CA CYS A 93 -6.77 -2.17 -11.61
C CYS A 93 -8.10 -2.75 -12.13
N VAL A 94 -9.13 -2.76 -11.27
CA VAL A 94 -10.52 -3.07 -11.66
C VAL A 94 -11.04 -2.13 -12.74
N GLU A 95 -10.49 -0.92 -12.85
CA GLU A 95 -10.78 0.05 -13.91
C GLU A 95 -10.16 -0.29 -15.27
N ALA A 96 -9.62 -1.51 -15.44
CA ALA A 96 -9.07 -2.08 -16.67
C ALA A 96 -7.75 -1.49 -17.17
N TRP A 97 -7.08 -0.62 -16.42
CA TRP A 97 -5.71 -0.19 -16.71
C TRP A 97 -4.68 -1.05 -15.98
N SER A 98 -3.45 -1.03 -16.44
CA SER A 98 -2.33 -1.77 -15.85
C SER A 98 -1.08 -0.92 -15.80
N MET A 99 -0.27 -1.17 -14.77
CA MET A 99 1.06 -0.60 -14.60
C MET A 99 2.04 -1.68 -14.17
N VAL A 100 3.30 -1.54 -14.52
CA VAL A 100 4.40 -2.35 -13.99
C VAL A 100 5.10 -1.55 -12.91
N ILE A 101 4.89 -1.93 -11.65
CA ILE A 101 5.30 -1.10 -10.51
C ILE A 101 6.32 -1.85 -9.64
N PRO A 102 7.52 -1.27 -9.42
CA PRO A 102 8.49 -1.77 -8.43
C PRO A 102 8.09 -1.31 -7.03
N TRP A 103 7.40 -2.18 -6.30
CA TRP A 103 6.98 -1.97 -4.93
C TRP A 103 8.08 -2.35 -3.94
N ARG A 104 8.13 -1.67 -2.81
CA ARG A 104 8.90 -2.05 -1.62
C ARG A 104 7.96 -2.29 -0.46
N GLY A 105 8.12 -3.41 0.23
CA GLY A 105 7.25 -3.76 1.34
C GLY A 105 7.59 -5.11 1.94
N PHE A 106 6.64 -5.73 2.61
CA PHE A 106 6.77 -7.06 3.20
C PHE A 106 5.43 -7.81 3.13
N PRO A 107 5.43 -9.17 3.18
CA PRO A 107 4.21 -9.95 3.07
C PRO A 107 3.20 -9.62 4.17
N LEU A 108 1.94 -9.35 3.81
CA LEU A 108 0.86 -9.15 4.78
C LEU A 108 0.70 -10.35 5.72
N ALA A 109 0.97 -11.56 5.23
CA ALA A 109 0.95 -12.79 6.01
C ALA A 109 1.84 -12.74 7.26
N GLU A 110 2.93 -11.97 7.28
CA GLU A 110 3.79 -11.84 8.45
C GLU A 110 3.09 -11.10 9.60
N VAL A 111 2.33 -10.05 9.29
CA VAL A 111 1.51 -9.33 10.28
C VAL A 111 0.44 -10.25 10.84
N LEU A 112 -0.26 -10.98 9.97
CA LEU A 112 -1.33 -11.90 10.38
C LEU A 112 -0.79 -13.02 11.27
N LYS A 113 0.35 -13.62 10.93
CA LYS A 113 1.00 -14.62 11.78
C LYS A 113 1.34 -14.07 13.16
N ARG A 114 1.79 -12.82 13.23
CA ARG A 114 2.09 -12.16 14.50
C ARG A 114 0.86 -11.84 15.33
N ALA A 115 -0.24 -11.44 14.66
CA ALA A 115 -1.53 -11.13 15.29
C ALA A 115 -2.27 -12.37 15.79
N GLU A 116 -1.99 -13.55 15.23
CA GLU A 116 -2.61 -14.83 15.54
C GLU A 116 -4.15 -14.77 15.38
N PRO A 117 -4.69 -14.73 14.15
CA PRO A 117 -6.12 -14.77 13.91
C PRO A 117 -6.75 -16.03 14.56
N THR A 118 -7.93 -15.87 15.15
CA THR A 118 -8.68 -17.00 15.70
C THR A 118 -9.30 -17.84 14.57
N SER A 119 -9.77 -19.05 14.88
CA SER A 119 -10.46 -19.91 13.90
C SER A 119 -11.76 -19.30 13.35
N GLN A 120 -12.31 -18.30 14.02
CA GLN A 120 -13.50 -17.57 13.59
C GLN A 120 -13.20 -16.46 12.60
N ALA A 121 -11.96 -15.99 12.50
CA ALA A 121 -11.57 -14.97 11.54
C ALA A 121 -11.66 -15.53 10.12
N LYS A 122 -12.43 -14.89 9.27
CA LYS A 122 -12.62 -15.27 7.85
C LYS A 122 -12.10 -14.22 6.89
N TYR A 123 -12.03 -12.98 7.34
CA TYR A 123 -11.67 -11.81 6.55
C TYR A 123 -10.68 -10.95 7.30
N VAL A 124 -9.93 -10.17 6.55
CA VAL A 124 -9.11 -9.07 7.04
C VAL A 124 -9.71 -7.80 6.49
N GLU A 125 -10.10 -6.89 7.38
CA GLU A 125 -10.63 -5.57 7.04
C GLU A 125 -9.52 -4.52 7.17
N PHE A 126 -9.47 -3.63 6.22
CA PHE A 126 -8.57 -2.47 6.22
C PHE A 126 -9.43 -1.22 6.27
N THR A 127 -9.24 -0.42 7.30
CA THR A 127 -9.96 0.84 7.48
C THR A 127 -8.97 2.00 7.37
N THR A 128 -9.23 2.93 6.46
CA THR A 128 -8.36 4.09 6.25
C THR A 128 -8.55 5.14 7.34
N LEU A 129 -7.65 6.11 7.39
CA LEU A 129 -7.77 7.25 8.31
C LEU A 129 -9.00 8.09 7.97
N LEU A 130 -9.82 8.41 8.97
CA LEU A 130 -10.87 9.42 8.88
C LEU A 130 -10.37 10.76 9.43
N ASP A 131 -9.95 11.65 8.56
CA ASP A 131 -9.57 13.02 8.94
C ASP A 131 -9.88 14.01 7.80
N PRO A 132 -11.10 14.52 7.70
CA PRO A 132 -11.52 15.42 6.62
C PRO A 132 -10.82 16.80 6.67
N ARG A 133 -10.02 17.08 7.69
CA ARG A 133 -9.17 18.29 7.70
C ARG A 133 -7.91 18.10 6.88
N ARG A 134 -7.27 16.92 6.98
CA ARG A 134 -6.06 16.57 6.24
C ARG A 134 -6.35 15.90 4.89
N MET A 135 -7.55 15.29 4.76
CA MET A 135 -8.02 14.55 3.59
C MET A 135 -9.32 15.21 3.07
N PRO A 136 -9.23 16.25 2.24
CA PRO A 136 -10.38 17.09 1.87
C PRO A 136 -11.46 16.37 1.08
N GLY A 137 -11.12 15.30 0.34
CA GLY A 137 -12.08 14.47 -0.39
C GLY A 137 -13.10 13.78 0.51
N GLN A 138 -12.76 13.54 1.78
CA GLN A 138 -13.69 12.97 2.77
C GLN A 138 -14.86 13.89 3.17
N ARG A 139 -14.83 15.16 2.73
CA ARG A 139 -15.97 16.08 2.91
C ARG A 139 -17.08 15.85 1.88
N ALA A 140 -16.76 15.21 0.78
CA ALA A 140 -17.71 14.86 -0.28
C ALA A 140 -18.31 13.49 -0.03
N ARG A 141 -19.61 13.33 -0.32
CA ARG A 141 -20.34 12.06 -0.19
C ARG A 141 -20.20 11.21 -1.45
N VAL A 142 -18.97 10.97 -1.88
CA VAL A 142 -18.67 10.11 -3.04
C VAL A 142 -18.52 8.64 -2.65
N LEU A 143 -18.12 8.40 -1.39
CA LEU A 143 -18.00 7.09 -0.76
C LEU A 143 -18.47 7.18 0.69
N ASP A 144 -18.72 6.04 1.32
CA ASP A 144 -18.89 5.95 2.77
C ASP A 144 -17.50 6.06 3.43
N TRP A 145 -17.35 7.01 4.36
CA TRP A 145 -16.11 7.27 5.06
C TRP A 145 -16.13 6.78 6.51
N PRO A 146 -15.01 6.27 7.05
CA PRO A 146 -13.73 6.01 6.38
C PRO A 146 -13.88 4.94 5.30
N TYR A 147 -13.00 4.96 4.28
CA TYR A 147 -12.98 3.91 3.29
C TYR A 147 -12.57 2.58 3.93
N VAL A 148 -13.27 1.52 3.56
CA VAL A 148 -13.03 0.18 4.06
C VAL A 148 -12.83 -0.76 2.88
N GLU A 149 -11.79 -1.59 2.98
CA GLU A 149 -11.51 -2.66 2.02
C GLU A 149 -11.34 -3.98 2.75
N GLY A 150 -11.54 -5.08 2.06
CA GLY A 150 -11.48 -6.41 2.66
C GLY A 150 -10.83 -7.46 1.79
N LEU A 151 -10.10 -8.36 2.44
CA LEU A 151 -9.59 -9.58 1.83
C LEU A 151 -10.14 -10.79 2.61
N ARG A 152 -10.43 -11.89 1.92
CA ARG A 152 -10.56 -13.16 2.61
C ARG A 152 -9.24 -13.53 3.28
N LEU A 153 -9.29 -14.31 4.36
CA LEU A 153 -8.07 -14.64 5.10
C LEU A 153 -7.05 -15.41 4.24
N ASP A 154 -7.51 -16.27 3.34
CA ASP A 154 -6.65 -16.99 2.41
C ASP A 154 -6.00 -16.07 1.36
N GLU A 155 -6.70 -15.03 0.91
CA GLU A 155 -6.16 -13.97 0.03
C GLU A 155 -5.13 -13.11 0.77
N ALA A 156 -5.44 -12.71 2.00
CA ALA A 156 -4.54 -11.93 2.84
C ALA A 156 -3.24 -12.70 3.20
N MET A 157 -3.34 -14.03 3.32
CA MET A 157 -2.20 -14.92 3.57
C MET A 157 -1.44 -15.30 2.29
N HIS A 158 -1.95 -14.93 1.12
CA HIS A 158 -1.32 -15.27 -0.15
C HIS A 158 0.03 -14.57 -0.31
N PRO A 159 1.06 -15.23 -0.87
CA PRO A 159 2.39 -14.62 -1.05
C PRO A 159 2.43 -13.33 -1.86
N LEU A 160 1.42 -13.08 -2.73
CA LEU A 160 1.32 -11.82 -3.49
C LEU A 160 0.80 -10.65 -2.66
N SER A 161 0.12 -10.90 -1.54
CA SER A 161 -0.40 -9.82 -0.69
C SER A 161 0.75 -9.16 0.07
N LEU A 162 1.01 -7.91 -0.27
CA LEU A 162 2.14 -7.12 0.22
C LEU A 162 1.64 -5.87 0.94
N LEU A 163 2.15 -5.62 2.14
CA LEU A 163 2.07 -4.29 2.75
C LEU A 163 3.21 -3.45 2.19
N VAL A 164 2.84 -2.37 1.52
CA VAL A 164 3.77 -1.53 0.77
C VAL A 164 4.16 -0.32 1.61
N THR A 165 5.45 -0.03 1.69
CA THR A 165 6.02 1.14 2.37
C THR A 165 6.79 2.04 1.43
N GLY A 166 7.00 1.60 0.19
CA GLY A 166 7.77 2.35 -0.79
C GLY A 166 7.53 1.88 -2.23
N VAL A 167 8.00 2.68 -3.14
CA VAL A 167 7.92 2.47 -4.58
C VAL A 167 9.18 3.03 -5.27
N TYR A 168 9.70 2.35 -6.27
CA TYR A 168 10.95 2.75 -6.97
C TYR A 168 12.14 2.99 -6.02
N GLY A 169 12.25 2.20 -4.93
CA GLY A 169 13.32 2.35 -3.95
C GLY A 169 13.22 3.58 -3.05
N ARG A 170 12.08 4.27 -3.02
CA ARG A 170 11.79 5.46 -2.19
C ARG A 170 10.61 5.16 -1.28
N ASP A 171 10.44 5.96 -0.24
CA ASP A 171 9.21 5.94 0.57
C ASP A 171 7.99 6.25 -0.31
N LEU A 172 6.82 5.73 0.09
CA LEU A 172 5.57 6.01 -0.61
C LEU A 172 5.31 7.52 -0.66
N PRO A 173 5.03 8.09 -1.85
CA PRO A 173 4.43 9.41 -1.93
C PRO A 173 3.06 9.44 -1.27
N ASN A 174 2.65 10.60 -0.77
CA ASN A 174 1.36 10.76 -0.10
C ASN A 174 0.19 10.30 -0.97
N GLN A 175 0.19 10.67 -2.25
CA GLN A 175 -0.84 10.28 -3.22
C GLN A 175 -0.86 8.78 -3.54
N ASN A 176 0.19 8.05 -3.18
CA ASN A 176 0.27 6.60 -3.35
C ASN A 176 0.01 5.83 -2.04
N GLY A 177 -0.43 6.52 -0.98
CA GLY A 177 -0.86 5.90 0.27
C GLY A 177 0.18 5.91 1.40
N ALA A 178 1.10 6.91 1.46
CA ALA A 178 2.00 7.03 2.61
C ALA A 178 1.23 7.06 3.94
N PRO A 179 1.78 6.42 5.01
CA PRO A 179 3.12 5.82 5.09
C PRO A 179 3.16 4.33 4.72
N LEU A 180 2.00 3.65 4.58
CA LEU A 180 1.88 2.26 4.15
C LEU A 180 0.44 1.96 3.69
#